data_1d4234513958c642092042760ee09991
#
_entry.id   1d4234513958c642092042760ee09991
#
_cell.length_a   1.000
_cell.length_b   1.000
_cell.length_c   1.000
_cell.angle_alpha   90.00
_cell.angle_beta   90.00
_cell.angle_gamma   90.00
#
_symmetry.space_group_name_H-M   'P 1'
#
loop_
_entity.id
_entity.type
_entity.pdbx_description
1 polymer ?
#
loop_
_entity_poly.entity_id
_entity_poly.type
_entity_poly.pdbx_seq_one_letter_code
_entity_poly.pdbx_strand_id
1 'polypeptide(L)'
;MLYRNILYRLLRRIEVKQNKKYPVYRDKYSSPAYPKKEIRPTAFDPNTADSATFLSLGLPPWMAGNILRYRRKQGRFRRPEDFRKIYGLTEEQYRTLQPYIRIAETPVLQDTSRILVVQATAPYDTLMKYPPGTIIDLNQADTTELKKIPGIGSRIARSIVNRRRLLGGFYQIEQLGEIRLKAEKLRSWFSVDAGKIHRININKASVERMMHHPYISYYQAKVIAEYRKKKGKVRDLKQLMLYEEFTPADFERMAPYVCYD
;
A
#
# COMPACT_ATOMS: atom_id res chain seq x y z
N MET A 1 -46.86 -7.33 27.23
CA MET A 1 -46.93 -6.90 25.80
C MET A 1 -46.20 -5.57 25.49
N LEU A 2 -46.00 -4.67 26.46
CA LEU A 2 -45.33 -3.37 26.19
C LEU A 2 -43.85 -3.46 25.87
N TYR A 3 -43.09 -4.37 26.47
CA TYR A 3 -41.62 -4.47 26.25
C TYR A 3 -41.23 -4.91 24.83
N ARG A 4 -42.07 -5.73 24.18
CA ARG A 4 -41.81 -6.23 22.81
C ARG A 4 -41.94 -5.13 21.77
N ASN A 5 -42.82 -4.16 21.97
CA ASN A 5 -43.02 -3.03 21.06
C ASN A 5 -41.92 -1.96 21.16
N ILE A 6 -41.33 -1.80 22.35
CA ILE A 6 -40.21 -0.86 22.56
C ILE A 6 -38.92 -1.42 21.91
N LEU A 7 -38.66 -2.72 22.07
CA LEU A 7 -37.51 -3.39 21.44
C LEU A 7 -37.59 -3.34 19.92
N TYR A 8 -38.79 -3.56 19.33
CA TYR A 8 -38.99 -3.50 17.88
C TYR A 8 -38.83 -2.09 17.33
N ARG A 9 -39.23 -1.05 18.05
CA ARG A 9 -38.98 0.36 17.66
C ARG A 9 -37.52 0.76 17.78
N LEU A 10 -36.79 0.24 18.77
CA LEU A 10 -35.37 0.46 18.93
C LEU A 10 -34.55 -0.25 17.82
N LEU A 11 -34.87 -1.51 17.49
CA LEU A 11 -34.19 -2.25 16.40
C LEU A 11 -34.45 -1.59 15.04
N ARG A 12 -35.67 -1.14 14.73
CA ARG A 12 -35.94 -0.38 13.50
C ARG A 12 -35.21 0.96 13.43
N ARG A 13 -34.99 1.63 14.57
CA ARG A 13 -34.16 2.85 14.61
C ARG A 13 -32.67 2.56 14.35
N ILE A 14 -32.18 1.41 14.77
CA ILE A 14 -30.80 0.97 14.51
C ILE A 14 -30.63 0.59 13.04
N GLU A 15 -31.56 -0.16 12.45
CA GLU A 15 -31.52 -0.51 11.02
C GLU A 15 -31.61 0.72 10.10
N VAL A 16 -32.47 1.70 10.43
CA VAL A 16 -32.59 2.94 9.66
C VAL A 16 -31.35 3.83 9.80
N LYS A 17 -30.64 3.79 10.95
CA LYS A 17 -29.36 4.49 11.11
C LYS A 17 -28.21 3.80 10.36
N GLN A 18 -28.20 2.47 10.25
CA GLN A 18 -27.18 1.75 9.49
C GLN A 18 -27.31 1.98 7.99
N ASN A 19 -28.54 2.09 7.46
CA ASN A 19 -28.76 2.38 6.03
C ASN A 19 -28.47 3.83 5.61
N LYS A 20 -28.29 4.76 6.57
CA LYS A 20 -27.87 6.15 6.28
C LYS A 20 -26.37 6.39 6.33
N LYS A 21 -25.56 5.40 6.69
CA LYS A 21 -24.14 5.59 6.98
C LYS A 21 -23.19 5.33 5.81
N TYR A 22 -23.71 4.79 4.71
CA TYR A 22 -22.97 4.74 3.44
C TYR A 22 -23.84 5.36 2.36
N PRO A 23 -23.58 6.61 1.95
CA PRO A 23 -24.05 7.01 0.65
C PRO A 23 -23.49 5.98 -0.31
N VAL A 24 -24.37 5.26 -1.01
CA VAL A 24 -23.98 4.50 -2.19
C VAL A 24 -23.20 5.52 -3.02
N TYR A 25 -21.89 5.34 -3.09
CA TYR A 25 -21.01 6.08 -3.97
C TYR A 25 -21.44 5.65 -5.37
N ARG A 26 -22.54 6.28 -5.82
CA ARG A 26 -22.99 6.19 -7.20
C ARG A 26 -21.82 6.75 -7.98
N ASP A 27 -21.19 5.86 -8.75
CA ASP A 27 -20.04 6.12 -9.60
C ASP A 27 -20.04 7.58 -10.16
N LYS A 28 -19.37 8.50 -9.45
CA LYS A 28 -18.97 9.78 -10.00
C LYS A 28 -17.82 9.62 -11.01
N TYR A 29 -17.36 8.40 -11.18
CA TYR A 29 -16.46 7.99 -12.25
C TYR A 29 -17.18 7.14 -13.30
N SER A 30 -18.41 7.51 -13.67
CA SER A 30 -18.77 7.30 -15.05
C SER A 30 -17.75 8.13 -15.82
N SER A 31 -16.70 7.49 -16.26
CA SER A 31 -15.71 8.06 -17.17
C SER A 31 -16.51 8.81 -18.23
N PRO A 32 -16.25 10.08 -18.50
CA PRO A 32 -16.89 10.74 -19.62
C PRO A 32 -16.72 9.78 -20.80
N ALA A 33 -17.81 9.41 -21.44
CA ALA A 33 -17.77 8.57 -22.62
C ALA A 33 -16.83 9.29 -23.60
N TYR A 34 -15.55 8.84 -23.61
CA TYR A 34 -14.62 9.32 -24.61
C TYR A 34 -15.27 9.03 -25.96
N PRO A 35 -15.44 10.04 -26.83
CA PRO A 35 -15.99 9.81 -28.14
C PRO A 35 -15.21 8.65 -28.74
N LYS A 36 -15.90 7.60 -29.23
CA LYS A 36 -15.29 6.48 -29.93
C LYS A 36 -14.52 7.08 -31.11
N LYS A 37 -13.25 7.44 -30.87
CA LYS A 37 -12.36 7.85 -31.93
C LYS A 37 -12.20 6.65 -32.84
N GLU A 38 -12.43 6.83 -34.13
CA GLU A 38 -12.20 5.76 -35.12
C GLU A 38 -10.81 5.18 -34.85
N ILE A 39 -10.78 3.94 -34.47
CA ILE A 39 -9.53 3.20 -34.25
C ILE A 39 -8.95 3.02 -35.65
N ARG A 40 -7.84 3.69 -35.92
CA ARG A 40 -7.01 3.42 -37.12
C ARG A 40 -5.82 2.58 -36.69
N PRO A 41 -5.97 1.25 -36.73
CA PRO A 41 -4.90 0.37 -36.28
C PRO A 41 -3.73 0.46 -37.27
N THR A 42 -2.64 0.98 -36.81
CA THR A 42 -1.34 0.99 -37.50
C THR A 42 -0.40 0.01 -36.83
N ALA A 43 0.52 -0.56 -37.58
CA ALA A 43 1.53 -1.44 -37.01
C ALA A 43 2.36 -0.69 -35.94
N PHE A 44 2.55 -1.29 -34.78
CA PHE A 44 3.27 -0.69 -33.66
C PHE A 44 4.06 -1.74 -32.87
N ASP A 45 5.18 -1.30 -32.30
CA ASP A 45 5.92 -2.11 -31.32
C ASP A 45 5.61 -1.59 -29.91
N PRO A 46 5.00 -2.42 -29.04
CA PRO A 46 4.67 -1.99 -27.68
C PRO A 46 5.90 -1.64 -26.83
N ASN A 47 7.10 -2.02 -27.25
CA ASN A 47 8.34 -1.67 -26.57
C ASN A 47 8.88 -0.28 -26.95
N THR A 48 8.54 0.23 -28.12
CA THR A 48 9.07 1.51 -28.63
C THR A 48 8.00 2.57 -28.82
N ALA A 49 6.74 2.18 -29.08
CA ALA A 49 5.62 3.10 -29.29
C ALA A 49 5.49 4.12 -28.16
N ASP A 50 5.15 5.35 -28.51
CA ASP A 50 4.92 6.45 -27.59
C ASP A 50 3.44 6.53 -27.12
N SER A 51 3.15 7.48 -26.24
CA SER A 51 1.81 7.69 -25.75
C SER A 51 0.83 8.09 -26.86
N ALA A 52 1.27 8.88 -27.83
CA ALA A 52 0.43 9.34 -28.93
C ALA A 52 -0.01 8.18 -29.82
N THR A 53 0.90 7.26 -30.10
CA THR A 53 0.62 6.01 -30.83
C THR A 53 -0.44 5.18 -30.11
N PHE A 54 -0.34 4.98 -28.79
CA PHE A 54 -1.34 4.22 -28.04
C PHE A 54 -2.71 4.91 -28.05
N LEU A 55 -2.76 6.23 -28.00
CA LEU A 55 -4.00 7.01 -28.08
C LEU A 55 -4.63 6.90 -29.48
N SER A 56 -3.85 6.89 -30.55
CA SER A 56 -4.34 6.72 -31.93
C SER A 56 -4.88 5.32 -32.18
N LEU A 57 -4.38 4.31 -31.45
CA LEU A 57 -4.90 2.96 -31.45
C LEU A 57 -6.20 2.82 -30.62
N GLY A 58 -6.76 3.90 -30.10
CA GLY A 58 -7.99 3.91 -29.32
C GLY A 58 -7.83 3.50 -27.87
N LEU A 59 -6.60 3.36 -27.36
CA LEU A 59 -6.36 3.06 -25.94
C LEU A 59 -6.54 4.35 -25.12
N PRO A 60 -7.19 4.28 -23.95
CA PRO A 60 -7.38 5.45 -23.10
C PRO A 60 -6.04 5.92 -22.49
N PRO A 61 -5.92 7.22 -22.14
CA PRO A 61 -4.66 7.81 -21.63
C PRO A 61 -4.07 7.08 -20.43
N TRP A 62 -4.93 6.60 -19.52
CA TRP A 62 -4.47 5.86 -18.34
C TRP A 62 -3.82 4.51 -18.70
N MET A 63 -4.31 3.84 -19.75
CA MET A 63 -3.77 2.57 -20.23
C MET A 63 -2.42 2.79 -20.93
N ALA A 64 -2.32 3.81 -21.80
CA ALA A 64 -1.05 4.24 -22.38
C ALA A 64 -0.02 4.54 -21.26
N GLY A 65 -0.43 5.26 -20.23
CA GLY A 65 0.40 5.54 -19.04
C GLY A 65 0.85 4.28 -18.30
N ASN A 66 0.00 3.25 -18.20
CA ASN A 66 0.35 1.97 -17.59
C ASN A 66 1.40 1.21 -18.42
N ILE A 67 1.26 1.18 -19.74
CA ILE A 67 2.24 0.56 -20.67
C ILE A 67 3.60 1.25 -20.52
N LEU A 68 3.63 2.58 -20.58
CA LEU A 68 4.87 3.33 -20.43
C LEU A 68 5.50 3.16 -19.05
N ARG A 69 4.67 3.04 -17.99
CA ARG A 69 5.17 2.76 -16.63
C ARG A 69 5.73 1.34 -16.51
N TYR A 70 5.12 0.36 -17.16
CA TYR A 70 5.64 -1.00 -17.24
C TYR A 70 7.03 -1.01 -17.88
N ARG A 71 7.20 -0.34 -19.02
CA ARG A 71 8.48 -0.19 -19.72
C ARG A 71 9.55 0.50 -18.88
N ARG A 72 9.20 1.61 -18.18
CA ARG A 72 10.13 2.30 -17.28
C ARG A 72 10.63 1.43 -16.12
N LYS A 73 9.85 0.41 -15.73
CA LYS A 73 10.26 -0.59 -14.74
C LYS A 73 11.00 -1.78 -15.33
N GLN A 74 11.61 -1.60 -16.50
CA GLN A 74 12.33 -2.65 -17.26
C GLN A 74 11.42 -3.80 -17.74
N GLY A 75 10.10 -3.59 -17.76
CA GLY A 75 9.17 -4.52 -18.38
C GLY A 75 9.33 -4.50 -19.90
N ARG A 76 9.35 -5.67 -20.51
CA ARG A 76 9.49 -5.85 -21.96
C ARG A 76 8.43 -6.83 -22.47
N PHE A 77 7.82 -6.51 -23.59
CA PHE A 77 6.92 -7.39 -24.32
C PHE A 77 7.78 -8.25 -25.26
N ARG A 78 7.79 -9.55 -25.05
CA ARG A 78 8.59 -10.50 -25.86
C ARG A 78 7.78 -11.14 -26.97
N ARG A 79 6.48 -11.28 -26.75
CA ARG A 79 5.52 -11.86 -27.68
C ARG A 79 4.26 -10.99 -27.73
N PRO A 80 3.49 -11.01 -28.83
CA PRO A 80 2.22 -10.29 -28.91
C PRO A 80 1.25 -10.63 -27.75
N GLU A 81 1.28 -11.87 -27.25
CA GLU A 81 0.44 -12.33 -26.15
C GLU A 81 0.75 -11.63 -24.82
N ASP A 82 1.97 -11.10 -24.65
CA ASP A 82 2.32 -10.36 -23.45
C ASP A 82 1.54 -9.05 -23.34
N PHE A 83 1.11 -8.49 -24.47
CA PHE A 83 0.30 -7.27 -24.52
C PHE A 83 -1.10 -7.51 -23.90
N ARG A 84 -1.62 -8.72 -23.99
CA ARG A 84 -2.88 -9.12 -23.36
C ARG A 84 -2.87 -8.97 -21.84
N LYS A 85 -1.69 -8.99 -21.19
CA LYS A 85 -1.53 -8.85 -19.74
C LYS A 85 -1.68 -7.42 -19.23
N ILE A 86 -1.88 -6.45 -20.11
CA ILE A 86 -2.06 -5.05 -19.74
C ILE A 86 -3.36 -4.89 -18.96
N TYR A 87 -3.26 -4.32 -17.77
CA TYR A 87 -4.41 -4.08 -16.92
C TYR A 87 -5.45 -3.17 -17.61
N GLY A 88 -6.67 -3.66 -17.70
CA GLY A 88 -7.80 -2.95 -18.30
C GLY A 88 -7.97 -3.12 -19.81
N LEU A 89 -7.05 -3.83 -20.49
CA LEU A 89 -7.23 -4.20 -21.89
C LEU A 89 -8.28 -5.30 -21.99
N THR A 90 -9.34 -5.07 -22.79
CA THR A 90 -10.36 -6.08 -23.03
C THR A 90 -9.91 -7.07 -24.10
N GLU A 91 -10.50 -8.27 -24.06
CA GLU A 91 -10.20 -9.31 -25.07
C GLU A 91 -10.53 -8.85 -26.50
N GLU A 92 -11.60 -8.08 -26.67
CA GLU A 92 -11.98 -7.51 -27.96
C GLU A 92 -10.95 -6.51 -28.47
N GLN A 93 -10.48 -5.61 -27.59
CA GLN A 93 -9.43 -4.66 -27.92
C GLN A 93 -8.12 -5.39 -28.27
N TYR A 94 -7.77 -6.41 -27.51
CA TYR A 94 -6.59 -7.20 -27.80
C TYR A 94 -6.67 -7.87 -29.17
N ARG A 95 -7.79 -8.55 -29.50
CA ARG A 95 -7.99 -9.19 -30.81
C ARG A 95 -7.91 -8.22 -31.98
N THR A 96 -8.43 -7.01 -31.79
CA THR A 96 -8.36 -5.94 -32.80
C THR A 96 -6.92 -5.45 -33.02
N LEU A 97 -6.13 -5.36 -31.95
CA LEU A 97 -4.77 -4.82 -32.00
C LEU A 97 -3.71 -5.89 -32.31
N GLN A 98 -3.96 -7.15 -31.97
CA GLN A 98 -3.01 -8.26 -32.12
C GLN A 98 -2.37 -8.35 -33.53
N PRO A 99 -3.10 -8.21 -34.66
CA PRO A 99 -2.50 -8.29 -35.99
C PRO A 99 -1.52 -7.17 -36.29
N TYR A 100 -1.59 -6.07 -35.54
CA TYR A 100 -0.74 -4.87 -35.73
C TYR A 100 0.43 -4.81 -34.78
N ILE A 101 0.53 -5.72 -33.79
CA ILE A 101 1.67 -5.80 -32.88
C ILE A 101 2.87 -6.36 -33.65
N ARG A 102 3.90 -5.54 -33.78
CA ARG A 102 5.19 -5.90 -34.34
C ARG A 102 6.24 -5.73 -33.27
N ILE A 103 6.74 -6.83 -32.75
CA ILE A 103 7.85 -6.80 -31.80
C ILE A 103 9.09 -7.07 -32.60
N ALA A 104 10.01 -6.09 -32.65
CA ALA A 104 11.28 -6.28 -33.26
C ALA A 104 12.01 -7.44 -32.59
N GLU A 105 12.27 -8.49 -33.33
CA GLU A 105 13.16 -9.54 -32.88
C GLU A 105 14.54 -8.87 -32.70
N THR A 106 14.95 -8.73 -31.45
CA THR A 106 16.38 -8.53 -31.21
C THR A 106 17.07 -9.76 -31.74
N PRO A 107 18.00 -9.63 -32.69
CA PRO A 107 18.73 -10.79 -33.15
C PRO A 107 19.32 -11.47 -31.94
N VAL A 108 18.91 -12.69 -31.68
CA VAL A 108 19.64 -13.59 -30.81
C VAL A 108 20.92 -13.83 -31.58
N LEU A 109 21.95 -13.09 -31.26
CA LEU A 109 23.31 -13.43 -31.66
C LEU A 109 23.56 -14.82 -31.09
N GLN A 110 23.37 -15.82 -31.90
CA GLN A 110 23.96 -17.14 -31.69
C GLN A 110 25.47 -16.93 -31.82
N ASP A 111 26.05 -16.52 -30.71
CA ASP A 111 27.49 -16.39 -30.62
C ASP A 111 28.07 -17.76 -30.26
N THR A 112 28.54 -18.44 -31.35
CA THR A 112 29.46 -19.56 -31.28
C THR A 112 30.90 -19.04 -31.19
N SER A 113 31.18 -18.22 -30.23
CA SER A 113 32.55 -17.96 -29.80
C SER A 113 32.55 -17.73 -28.29
N ARG A 114 33.17 -18.68 -27.60
CA ARG A 114 33.57 -18.57 -26.20
C ARG A 114 34.59 -17.45 -26.04
N ILE A 115 34.17 -16.22 -26.15
CA ILE A 115 34.93 -15.11 -25.61
C ILE A 115 34.30 -14.83 -24.24
N LEU A 116 35.09 -15.00 -23.21
CA LEU A 116 34.82 -14.53 -21.85
C LEU A 116 34.67 -13.01 -21.88
N VAL A 117 33.56 -12.52 -22.41
CA VAL A 117 33.07 -11.20 -22.09
C VAL A 117 32.42 -11.36 -20.72
N VAL A 118 33.14 -10.99 -19.71
CA VAL A 118 32.55 -10.60 -18.43
C VAL A 118 31.58 -9.47 -18.76
N GLN A 119 30.36 -9.82 -19.18
CA GLN A 119 29.27 -8.87 -19.12
C GLN A 119 29.16 -8.50 -17.65
N ALA A 120 29.49 -7.26 -17.37
CA ALA A 120 29.02 -6.61 -16.17
C ALA A 120 27.48 -6.56 -16.25
N THR A 121 26.82 -7.71 -16.08
CA THR A 121 25.52 -7.74 -15.48
C THR A 121 25.71 -6.97 -14.19
N ALA A 122 25.09 -5.79 -14.09
CA ALA A 122 24.97 -5.14 -12.80
C ALA A 122 24.62 -6.28 -11.83
N PRO A 123 25.44 -6.56 -10.84
CA PRO A 123 25.28 -7.77 -10.07
C PRO A 123 23.85 -7.78 -9.60
N TYR A 124 23.09 -8.81 -9.95
CA TYR A 124 21.93 -9.15 -9.15
C TYR A 124 22.50 -9.08 -7.73
N ASP A 125 22.02 -8.08 -7.01
CA ASP A 125 22.46 -7.81 -5.65
C ASP A 125 22.26 -9.14 -4.90
N THR A 126 23.25 -10.01 -5.00
CA THR A 126 23.34 -11.28 -4.28
C THR A 126 23.71 -10.88 -2.87
N LEU A 127 22.80 -10.09 -2.26
CA LEU A 127 22.87 -9.80 -0.84
C LEU A 127 22.96 -11.15 -0.14
N MET A 128 24.15 -11.48 0.31
CA MET A 128 24.35 -12.69 1.10
C MET A 128 23.32 -12.66 2.24
N LYS A 129 22.51 -13.70 2.25
CA LYS A 129 21.49 -13.83 3.30
C LYS A 129 22.14 -14.08 4.63
N TYR A 130 21.54 -13.57 5.68
CA TYR A 130 22.00 -13.84 7.04
C TYR A 130 21.87 -15.33 7.36
N PRO A 131 22.86 -15.91 8.08
CA PRO A 131 22.75 -17.27 8.57
C PRO A 131 21.63 -17.38 9.62
N PRO A 132 21.02 -18.57 9.78
CA PRO A 132 20.06 -18.81 10.85
C PRO A 132 20.64 -18.44 12.23
N GLY A 133 19.82 -17.81 13.08
CA GLY A 133 20.24 -17.33 14.40
C GLY A 133 20.70 -15.86 14.41
N THR A 134 20.82 -15.20 13.25
CA THR A 134 21.09 -13.75 13.22
C THR A 134 19.84 -13.00 13.67
N ILE A 135 19.97 -12.12 14.65
CA ILE A 135 18.89 -11.26 15.16
C ILE A 135 19.26 -9.81 14.86
N ILE A 136 18.36 -9.08 14.23
CA ILE A 136 18.52 -7.64 13.95
C ILE A 136 17.40 -6.83 14.62
N ASP A 137 17.68 -5.57 14.96
CA ASP A 137 16.71 -4.68 15.57
C ASP A 137 15.71 -4.18 14.50
N LEU A 138 14.43 -4.55 14.63
CA LEU A 138 13.36 -4.18 13.72
C LEU A 138 13.18 -2.64 13.63
N ASN A 139 13.49 -1.93 14.71
CA ASN A 139 13.37 -0.47 14.77
C ASN A 139 14.56 0.27 14.15
N GLN A 140 15.68 -0.40 13.91
CA GLN A 140 16.88 0.22 13.33
C GLN A 140 17.20 -0.27 11.93
N ALA A 141 16.99 -1.56 11.65
CA ALA A 141 17.36 -2.18 10.39
C ALA A 141 16.89 -1.37 9.16
N ASP A 142 17.80 -1.13 8.24
CA ASP A 142 17.49 -0.48 6.97
C ASP A 142 16.93 -1.46 5.92
N THR A 143 16.57 -0.97 4.74
CA THR A 143 16.04 -1.83 3.68
C THR A 143 17.09 -2.83 3.17
N THR A 144 18.38 -2.54 3.31
CA THR A 144 19.47 -3.42 2.87
C THR A 144 19.65 -4.57 3.85
N GLU A 145 19.66 -4.28 5.13
CA GLU A 145 19.73 -5.28 6.20
C GLU A 145 18.49 -6.19 6.18
N LEU A 146 17.31 -5.60 6.08
CA LEU A 146 16.05 -6.36 5.98
C LEU A 146 16.05 -7.32 4.80
N LYS A 147 16.60 -6.93 3.65
CA LYS A 147 16.70 -7.81 2.47
C LYS A 147 17.63 -9.01 2.68
N LYS A 148 18.56 -8.95 3.64
CA LYS A 148 19.41 -10.10 3.97
C LYS A 148 18.66 -11.20 4.72
N ILE A 149 17.49 -10.94 5.28
CA ILE A 149 16.65 -11.96 5.90
C ILE A 149 16.01 -12.84 4.80
N PRO A 150 16.07 -14.17 4.93
CA PRO A 150 15.37 -15.08 4.02
C PRO A 150 13.88 -14.78 3.93
N GLY A 151 13.33 -14.69 2.73
CA GLY A 151 11.93 -14.38 2.49
C GLY A 151 11.58 -12.88 2.48
N ILE A 152 12.49 -11.99 2.87
CA ILE A 152 12.28 -10.55 2.79
C ILE A 152 12.94 -10.00 1.51
N GLY A 153 12.09 -9.59 0.54
CA GLY A 153 12.51 -8.89 -0.67
C GLY A 153 12.33 -7.37 -0.55
N SER A 154 12.74 -6.62 -1.57
CA SER A 154 12.70 -5.15 -1.58
C SER A 154 11.32 -4.56 -1.30
N ARG A 155 10.23 -5.21 -1.73
CA ARG A 155 8.85 -4.76 -1.46
C ARG A 155 8.51 -4.89 0.00
N ILE A 156 8.82 -6.03 0.61
CA ILE A 156 8.55 -6.30 2.03
C ILE A 156 9.39 -5.37 2.90
N ALA A 157 10.69 -5.25 2.63
CA ALA A 157 11.59 -4.36 3.36
C ALA A 157 11.06 -2.91 3.36
N ARG A 158 10.63 -2.39 2.21
CA ARG A 158 10.01 -1.05 2.12
C ARG A 158 8.71 -0.94 2.92
N SER A 159 7.88 -1.98 2.92
CA SER A 159 6.63 -1.99 3.71
C SER A 159 6.92 -1.94 5.20
N ILE A 160 7.92 -2.68 5.68
CA ILE A 160 8.37 -2.64 7.08
C ILE A 160 8.85 -1.23 7.46
N VAL A 161 9.77 -0.66 6.68
CA VAL A 161 10.30 0.69 6.96
C VAL A 161 9.21 1.76 6.92
N ASN A 162 8.28 1.68 5.97
CA ASN A 162 7.16 2.62 5.89
C ASN A 162 6.23 2.48 7.10
N ARG A 163 5.89 1.25 7.50
CA ARG A 163 5.04 1.01 8.68
C ARG A 163 5.72 1.52 9.95
N ARG A 164 7.01 1.20 10.13
CA ARG A 164 7.83 1.73 11.23
C ARG A 164 7.76 3.25 11.31
N ARG A 165 7.94 3.94 10.19
CA ARG A 165 7.89 5.41 10.15
C ARG A 165 6.53 5.96 10.56
N LEU A 166 5.44 5.34 10.13
CA LEU A 166 4.09 5.78 10.48
C LEU A 166 3.77 5.55 11.95
N LEU A 167 4.24 4.45 12.53
CA LEU A 167 4.06 4.13 13.95
C LEU A 167 4.98 4.94 14.87
N GLY A 168 6.10 5.46 14.36
CA GLY A 168 7.17 6.00 15.20
C GLY A 168 8.09 4.92 15.77
N GLY A 169 7.95 3.66 15.34
CA GLY A 169 8.65 2.46 15.77
C GLY A 169 7.69 1.31 16.05
N PHE A 170 8.16 0.08 16.00
CA PHE A 170 7.40 -1.09 16.41
C PHE A 170 7.51 -1.27 17.93
N TYR A 171 6.39 -1.48 18.59
CA TYR A 171 6.34 -1.82 20.01
C TYR A 171 6.52 -3.33 20.23
N GLN A 172 6.01 -4.13 19.29
CA GLN A 172 6.09 -5.59 19.32
C GLN A 172 6.10 -6.14 17.90
N ILE A 173 6.66 -7.37 17.76
CA ILE A 173 6.85 -8.00 16.45
C ILE A 173 5.51 -8.38 15.78
N GLU A 174 4.48 -8.63 16.57
CA GLU A 174 3.13 -8.98 16.13
C GLU A 174 2.52 -7.92 15.19
N GLN A 175 2.96 -6.67 15.31
CA GLN A 175 2.52 -5.57 14.43
C GLN A 175 2.93 -5.76 12.97
N LEU A 176 3.87 -6.66 12.68
CA LEU A 176 4.16 -7.08 11.30
C LEU A 176 2.95 -7.74 10.63
N GLY A 177 2.04 -8.33 11.41
CA GLY A 177 0.77 -8.87 10.92
C GLY A 177 -0.11 -7.83 10.23
N GLU A 178 -0.04 -6.57 10.64
CA GLU A 178 -0.80 -5.45 10.05
C GLU A 178 -0.38 -5.15 8.59
N ILE A 179 0.83 -5.49 8.22
CA ILE A 179 1.33 -5.43 6.85
C ILE A 179 1.34 -6.79 6.16
N ARG A 180 0.51 -7.72 6.66
CA ARG A 180 0.29 -9.07 6.13
C ARG A 180 1.54 -9.97 6.15
N LEU A 181 2.43 -9.75 7.09
CA LEU A 181 3.57 -10.64 7.32
C LEU A 181 3.26 -11.60 8.48
N LYS A 182 3.70 -12.85 8.35
CA LYS A 182 3.57 -13.85 9.40
C LYS A 182 4.65 -13.61 10.45
N ALA A 183 4.29 -12.92 11.53
CA ALA A 183 5.22 -12.57 12.62
C ALA A 183 5.91 -13.81 13.21
N GLU A 184 5.20 -14.95 13.33
CA GLU A 184 5.73 -16.20 13.87
C GLU A 184 6.96 -16.69 13.11
N LYS A 185 6.95 -16.55 11.76
CA LYS A 185 8.08 -16.97 10.90
C LYS A 185 9.27 -16.01 10.96
N LEU A 186 9.04 -14.80 11.41
CA LEU A 186 10.06 -13.75 11.44
C LEU A 186 10.58 -13.48 12.86
N ARG A 187 9.95 -14.06 13.87
CA ARG A 187 10.30 -13.82 15.28
C ARG A 187 11.76 -14.15 15.60
N SER A 188 12.31 -15.19 14.99
CA SER A 188 13.71 -15.59 15.20
C SER A 188 14.74 -14.63 14.56
N TRP A 189 14.29 -13.70 13.73
CA TRP A 189 15.16 -12.77 13.01
C TRP A 189 15.16 -11.36 13.58
N PHE A 190 14.20 -11.04 14.47
CA PHE A 190 14.02 -9.69 14.95
C PHE A 190 14.05 -9.58 16.47
N SER A 191 14.74 -8.56 16.95
CA SER A 191 14.50 -7.96 18.26
C SER A 191 13.70 -6.67 18.08
N VAL A 192 12.94 -6.30 19.11
CA VAL A 192 12.18 -5.04 19.15
C VAL A 192 12.52 -4.30 20.43
N ASP A 193 13.15 -3.15 20.30
CA ASP A 193 13.40 -2.25 21.41
C ASP A 193 12.30 -1.19 21.50
N ALA A 194 11.35 -1.38 22.40
CA ALA A 194 10.23 -0.46 22.62
C ALA A 194 10.69 0.91 23.18
N GLY A 195 11.88 1.00 23.75
CA GLY A 195 12.44 2.26 24.23
C GLY A 195 12.77 3.26 23.11
N LYS A 196 12.92 2.77 21.88
CA LYS A 196 13.26 3.58 20.70
C LYS A 196 12.04 4.13 19.95
N ILE A 197 10.84 4.01 20.51
CA ILE A 197 9.61 4.50 19.90
C ILE A 197 9.52 6.01 20.04
N HIS A 198 9.25 6.70 18.94
CA HIS A 198 8.93 8.12 18.95
C HIS A 198 7.47 8.32 19.35
N ARG A 199 7.25 8.73 20.61
CA ARG A 199 5.91 8.96 21.15
C ARG A 199 5.33 10.31 20.72
N ILE A 200 4.04 10.38 20.58
CA ILE A 200 3.30 11.59 20.29
C ILE A 200 2.87 12.22 21.61
N ASN A 201 3.29 13.45 21.84
CA ASN A 201 2.77 14.22 22.97
C ASN A 201 1.38 14.72 22.65
N ILE A 202 0.35 14.05 23.22
CA ILE A 202 -1.04 14.36 22.91
C ILE A 202 -1.50 15.70 23.50
N ASN A 203 -0.73 16.31 24.41
CA ASN A 203 -1.01 17.63 24.94
C ASN A 203 -0.48 18.76 24.05
N LYS A 204 0.53 18.50 23.22
CA LYS A 204 1.17 19.49 22.35
C LYS A 204 0.84 19.29 20.86
N ALA A 205 0.60 18.04 20.45
CA ALA A 205 0.36 17.71 19.05
C ALA A 205 -0.93 18.36 18.50
N SER A 206 -0.88 18.80 17.24
CA SER A 206 -2.08 19.21 16.49
C SER A 206 -2.94 18.00 16.13
N VAL A 207 -4.21 18.25 15.78
CA VAL A 207 -5.12 17.19 15.28
C VAL A 207 -4.50 16.48 14.07
N GLU A 208 -3.95 17.25 13.11
CA GLU A 208 -3.30 16.71 11.92
C GLU A 208 -2.12 15.80 12.27
N ARG A 209 -1.26 16.22 13.21
CA ARG A 209 -0.12 15.40 13.63
C ARG A 209 -0.57 14.11 14.31
N MET A 210 -1.61 14.15 15.13
CA MET A 210 -2.16 12.97 15.78
C MET A 210 -2.77 11.99 14.78
N MET A 211 -3.57 12.47 13.83
CA MET A 211 -4.21 11.62 12.82
C MET A 211 -3.26 10.98 11.80
N HIS A 212 -2.02 11.45 11.71
CA HIS A 212 -0.99 10.77 10.90
C HIS A 212 -0.56 9.44 11.50
N HIS A 213 -0.81 9.23 12.80
CA HIS A 213 -0.50 7.96 13.44
C HIS A 213 -1.59 6.92 13.14
N PRO A 214 -1.24 5.69 12.71
CA PRO A 214 -2.23 4.69 12.26
C PRO A 214 -3.28 4.28 13.30
N TYR A 215 -3.00 4.48 14.58
CA TYR A 215 -3.90 4.13 15.69
C TYR A 215 -4.71 5.30 16.23
N ILE A 216 -4.59 6.48 15.64
CA ILE A 216 -5.36 7.65 16.07
C ILE A 216 -6.20 8.13 14.89
N SER A 217 -7.50 7.95 14.95
CA SER A 217 -8.41 8.46 13.94
C SER A 217 -8.57 9.98 14.04
N TYR A 218 -9.10 10.60 12.99
CA TYR A 218 -9.43 12.03 13.02
C TYR A 218 -10.39 12.39 14.16
N TYR A 219 -11.41 11.59 14.39
CA TYR A 219 -12.39 11.84 15.44
C TYR A 219 -11.77 11.74 16.83
N GLN A 220 -10.94 10.74 17.08
CA GLN A 220 -10.19 10.60 18.32
C GLN A 220 -9.25 11.79 18.56
N ALA A 221 -8.50 12.20 17.53
CA ALA A 221 -7.61 13.38 17.62
C ALA A 221 -8.40 14.66 17.92
N LYS A 222 -9.60 14.81 17.34
CA LYS A 222 -10.49 15.94 17.60
C LYS A 222 -11.00 15.93 19.05
N VAL A 223 -11.43 14.78 19.55
CA VAL A 223 -11.86 14.64 20.96
C VAL A 223 -10.72 14.98 21.93
N ILE A 224 -9.49 14.52 21.67
CA ILE A 224 -8.32 14.88 22.48
C ILE A 224 -8.11 16.40 22.49
N ALA A 225 -8.18 17.05 21.33
CA ALA A 225 -8.01 18.49 21.23
C ALA A 225 -9.12 19.28 21.93
N GLU A 226 -10.39 18.83 21.84
CA GLU A 226 -11.51 19.43 22.53
C GLU A 226 -11.44 19.22 24.05
N TYR A 227 -11.03 18.03 24.49
CA TYR A 227 -10.79 17.75 25.91
C TYR A 227 -9.78 18.73 26.49
N ARG A 228 -8.64 18.91 25.80
CA ARG A 228 -7.60 19.85 26.22
C ARG A 228 -8.11 21.28 26.37
N LYS A 229 -8.98 21.73 25.45
CA LYS A 229 -9.59 23.07 25.52
C LYS A 229 -10.54 23.23 26.71
N LYS A 230 -11.33 22.19 27.02
CA LYS A 230 -12.40 22.25 28.01
C LYS A 230 -11.95 21.88 29.42
N LYS A 231 -11.08 20.90 29.55
CA LYS A 231 -10.66 20.30 30.84
C LYS A 231 -9.17 20.41 31.15
N GLY A 232 -8.41 20.97 30.24
CA GLY A 232 -6.95 21.11 30.40
C GLY A 232 -6.19 19.87 29.91
N LYS A 233 -4.96 19.71 30.38
CA LYS A 233 -4.07 18.64 29.94
C LYS A 233 -4.65 17.25 30.21
N VAL A 234 -4.52 16.37 29.23
CA VAL A 234 -4.75 14.92 29.40
C VAL A 234 -3.57 14.36 30.22
N ARG A 235 -3.84 13.70 31.30
CA ARG A 235 -2.84 13.06 32.17
C ARG A 235 -2.75 11.55 31.97
N ASP A 236 -3.86 10.95 31.52
CA ASP A 236 -3.99 9.52 31.26
C ASP A 236 -5.05 9.32 30.17
N LEU A 237 -4.84 8.35 29.28
CA LEU A 237 -5.81 7.95 28.27
C LEU A 237 -7.15 7.52 28.87
N LYS A 238 -7.16 7.00 30.10
CA LYS A 238 -8.40 6.63 30.83
C LYS A 238 -9.38 7.78 30.97
N GLN A 239 -8.92 9.02 30.97
CA GLN A 239 -9.79 10.21 31.03
C GLN A 239 -10.66 10.35 29.76
N LEU A 240 -10.29 9.64 28.69
CA LEU A 240 -11.01 9.63 27.40
C LEU A 240 -11.97 8.43 27.26
N MET A 241 -12.04 7.53 28.25
CA MET A 241 -12.87 6.31 28.17
C MET A 241 -14.37 6.57 28.03
N LEU A 242 -14.83 7.74 28.47
CA LEU A 242 -16.25 8.11 28.41
C LEU A 242 -16.68 8.63 27.02
N TYR A 243 -15.76 8.80 26.09
CA TYR A 243 -16.04 9.27 24.74
C TYR A 243 -16.26 8.08 23.81
N GLU A 244 -17.36 8.11 23.05
CA GLU A 244 -17.78 7.02 22.15
C GLU A 244 -16.78 6.73 21.02
N GLU A 245 -15.88 7.66 20.74
CA GLU A 245 -14.85 7.53 19.71
C GLU A 245 -13.71 6.58 20.09
N PHE A 246 -13.66 6.15 21.34
CA PHE A 246 -12.63 5.26 21.86
C PHE A 246 -13.19 3.92 22.29
N THR A 247 -12.53 2.86 21.86
CA THR A 247 -12.77 1.50 22.35
C THR A 247 -11.64 1.07 23.30
N PRO A 248 -11.84 0.07 24.17
CA PRO A 248 -10.75 -0.48 25.00
C PRO A 248 -9.53 -0.90 24.16
N ALA A 249 -9.75 -1.51 22.99
CA ALA A 249 -8.68 -1.91 22.08
C ALA A 249 -7.87 -0.73 21.48
N ASP A 250 -8.50 0.45 21.36
CA ASP A 250 -7.79 1.65 20.91
C ASP A 250 -6.81 2.12 21.97
N PHE A 251 -7.20 2.09 23.25
CA PHE A 251 -6.30 2.46 24.34
C PHE A 251 -5.08 1.55 24.44
N GLU A 252 -5.28 0.24 24.30
CA GLU A 252 -4.16 -0.73 24.28
C GLU A 252 -3.18 -0.45 23.14
N ARG A 253 -3.69 -0.16 21.94
CA ARG A 253 -2.85 0.15 20.78
C ARG A 253 -2.16 1.51 20.87
N MET A 254 -2.83 2.50 21.43
CA MET A 254 -2.31 3.87 21.53
C MET A 254 -1.31 4.04 22.68
N ALA A 255 -1.49 3.34 23.80
CA ALA A 255 -0.70 3.53 25.00
C ALA A 255 0.82 3.54 24.80
N PRO A 256 1.42 2.64 23.99
CA PRO A 256 2.87 2.66 23.73
C PRO A 256 3.36 3.91 22.98
N TYR A 257 2.45 4.59 22.26
CA TYR A 257 2.78 5.63 21.26
C TYR A 257 2.44 7.05 21.71
N VAL A 258 1.90 7.22 22.91
CA VAL A 258 1.54 8.54 23.43
C VAL A 258 2.35 8.90 24.67
N CYS A 259 2.55 10.20 24.88
CA CYS A 259 3.06 10.77 26.12
C CYS A 259 2.29 12.05 26.47
N TYR A 260 2.46 12.54 27.70
CA TYR A 260 1.60 13.58 28.32
C TYR A 260 2.35 14.82 28.78
N ASP A 261 3.61 14.99 28.44
CA ASP A 261 4.49 16.08 28.92
C ASP A 261 3.99 17.51 28.63
#